data_c08b602a8832a20f58ca6931e71a5fa2
#
_entry.id   c08b602a8832a20f58ca6931e71a5fa2
#
_cell.length_a   1.000
_cell.length_b   1.000
_cell.length_c   1.000
_cell.angle_alpha   90.00
_cell.angle_beta   90.00
_cell.angle_gamma   90.00
#
_symmetry.space_group_name_H-M   'P 1'
#
loop_
_entity.id
_entity.type
_entity.pdbx_description
1 polymer ?
#
loop_
_entity_poly.entity_id
_entity_poly.type
_entity_poly.pdbx_seq_one_letter_code
_entity_poly.pdbx_strand_id
1 'polypeptide(L)'
;MNSTQKKLSYQIGLGILFLTFFITTTAQTKAINKFYLHAGAGWGTYESGLFDLGVQAIIKNKWSATLSYQSLTMRPKNRPADYQPETGYVLFIPYTYEVEANMTITSLTAGRYFKLGKNTWATTEGGLSYVSGDKVNFERTEVTSGNIIIAASTTSNYQTTKETKSSVGVAMRADLNWGFASFMGLGCGVFTNINSIQSPIGFQVKLIVGKMGREKKNKHKTEGL
;
A
#
# COMPACT_ATOMS: atom_id res chain seq x y z
N MET A 1 -18.03 24.78 1.51
CA MET A 1 -17.33 23.48 1.66
C MET A 1 -17.15 22.91 0.28
N ASN A 2 -15.89 22.85 -0.21
CA ASN A 2 -15.57 22.41 -1.57
C ASN A 2 -15.92 20.92 -1.80
N SER A 3 -16.26 20.56 -3.04
CA SER A 3 -16.65 19.18 -3.41
C SER A 3 -15.63 18.11 -2.98
N THR A 4 -14.35 18.47 -2.95
CA THR A 4 -13.24 17.63 -2.50
C THR A 4 -13.29 17.34 -0.99
N GLN A 5 -13.65 18.34 -0.18
CA GLN A 5 -13.82 18.15 1.28
C GLN A 5 -15.01 17.26 1.62
N LYS A 6 -16.11 17.35 0.85
CA LYS A 6 -17.26 16.46 1.01
C LYS A 6 -16.88 15.00 0.69
N LYS A 7 -16.14 14.74 -0.40
CA LYS A 7 -15.67 13.39 -0.75
C LYS A 7 -14.76 12.79 0.33
N LEU A 8 -13.83 13.59 0.87
CA LEU A 8 -12.92 13.14 1.92
C LEU A 8 -13.68 12.79 3.22
N SER A 9 -14.66 13.60 3.62
CA SER A 9 -15.46 13.33 4.83
C SER A 9 -16.34 12.08 4.69
N TYR A 10 -16.88 11.79 3.49
CA TYR A 10 -17.61 10.54 3.23
C TYR A 10 -16.70 9.30 3.29
N GLN A 11 -15.48 9.39 2.76
CA GLN A 11 -14.52 8.28 2.80
C GLN A 11 -14.06 7.98 4.23
N ILE A 12 -13.78 9.02 5.02
CA ILE A 12 -13.43 8.88 6.44
C ILE A 12 -14.62 8.33 7.23
N GLY A 13 -15.83 8.83 7.01
CA GLY A 13 -17.03 8.35 7.67
C GLY A 13 -17.35 6.89 7.37
N LEU A 14 -17.20 6.46 6.11
CA LEU A 14 -17.40 5.08 5.69
C LEU A 14 -16.32 4.15 6.30
N GLY A 15 -15.08 4.61 6.36
CA GLY A 15 -13.98 3.88 7.01
C GLY A 15 -14.20 3.68 8.51
N ILE A 16 -14.65 4.71 9.22
CA ILE A 16 -14.97 4.64 10.65
C ILE A 16 -16.18 3.72 10.89
N LEU A 17 -17.21 3.79 10.06
CA LEU A 17 -18.39 2.92 10.15
C LEU A 17 -18.00 1.44 9.93
N PHE A 18 -17.16 1.16 8.95
CA PHE A 18 -16.62 -0.19 8.71
C PHE A 18 -15.76 -0.68 9.89
N LEU A 19 -14.93 0.20 10.46
CA LEU A 19 -14.06 -0.13 11.60
C LEU A 19 -14.92 -0.45 12.85
N THR A 20 -15.96 0.33 13.13
CA THR A 20 -16.87 0.09 14.26
C THR A 20 -17.69 -1.17 14.07
N PHE A 21 -18.17 -1.47 12.87
CA PHE A 21 -18.87 -2.71 12.56
C PHE A 21 -17.96 -3.95 12.75
N PHE A 22 -16.70 -3.88 12.33
CA PHE A 22 -15.72 -4.94 12.57
C PHE A 22 -15.39 -5.13 14.05
N ILE A 23 -15.24 -4.05 14.83
CA ILE A 23 -14.91 -4.12 16.26
C ILE A 23 -16.07 -4.73 17.04
N THR A 24 -17.31 -4.39 16.73
CA THR A 24 -18.49 -4.93 17.45
C THR A 24 -18.75 -6.39 17.13
N THR A 25 -18.51 -6.84 15.91
CA THR A 25 -18.64 -8.26 15.53
C THR A 25 -17.50 -9.13 16.06
N THR A 26 -16.31 -8.57 16.30
CA THR A 26 -15.16 -9.32 16.82
C THR A 26 -15.24 -9.62 18.31
N ALA A 27 -16.00 -8.85 19.07
CA ALA A 27 -16.19 -9.08 20.51
C ALA A 27 -16.94 -10.39 20.84
N GLN A 28 -17.68 -10.96 19.89
CA GLN A 28 -18.55 -12.12 20.13
C GLN A 28 -18.04 -13.46 19.55
N THR A 29 -16.96 -13.51 18.76
CA THR A 29 -16.60 -14.74 18.09
C THR A 29 -15.26 -15.32 18.56
N LYS A 30 -15.31 -16.49 19.22
CA LYS A 30 -14.17 -17.42 19.44
C LYS A 30 -13.47 -17.82 18.11
N ALA A 31 -13.97 -17.34 16.96
CA ALA A 31 -13.50 -17.70 15.64
C ALA A 31 -12.26 -16.91 15.20
N ILE A 32 -12.04 -15.70 15.71
CA ILE A 32 -10.90 -14.87 15.33
C ILE A 32 -9.71 -15.17 16.23
N ASN A 33 -8.68 -15.75 15.64
CA ASN A 33 -7.48 -16.17 16.35
C ASN A 33 -6.44 -15.07 16.45
N LYS A 34 -6.29 -14.26 15.38
CA LYS A 34 -5.40 -13.11 15.33
C LYS A 34 -6.15 -11.94 14.69
N PHE A 35 -5.87 -10.75 15.18
CA PHE A 35 -6.40 -9.51 14.62
C PHE A 35 -5.35 -8.43 14.80
N TYR A 36 -4.93 -7.81 13.72
CA TYR A 36 -3.88 -6.81 13.77
C TYR A 36 -3.99 -5.75 12.68
N LEU A 37 -3.46 -4.60 13.02
CA LEU A 37 -3.17 -3.53 12.10
C LEU A 37 -1.77 -3.75 11.53
N HIS A 38 -1.54 -3.31 10.31
CA HIS A 38 -0.21 -3.23 9.74
C HIS A 38 0.02 -1.87 9.06
N ALA A 39 1.25 -1.41 9.13
CA ALA A 39 1.76 -0.28 8.37
C ALA A 39 3.05 -0.71 7.69
N GLY A 40 3.20 -0.44 6.42
CA GLY A 40 4.32 -0.90 5.63
C GLY A 40 4.79 0.09 4.59
N ALA A 41 6.00 -0.15 4.13
CA ALA A 41 6.60 0.53 3.00
C ALA A 41 7.23 -0.50 2.05
N GLY A 42 7.40 -0.13 0.80
CA GLY A 42 7.93 -1.06 -0.19
C GLY A 42 8.29 -0.41 -1.51
N TRP A 43 8.62 -1.27 -2.44
CA TRP A 43 9.01 -0.91 -3.80
C TRP A 43 8.30 -1.82 -4.79
N GLY A 44 8.16 -1.34 -6.02
CA GLY A 44 7.54 -2.12 -7.07
C GLY A 44 8.01 -1.75 -8.46
N THR A 45 7.35 -2.34 -9.43
CA THR A 45 7.50 -2.01 -10.84
C THR A 45 7.25 -0.51 -11.06
N TYR A 46 7.77 0.02 -12.16
CA TYR A 46 7.72 1.46 -12.50
C TYR A 46 8.43 2.35 -11.46
N GLU A 47 9.49 1.81 -10.83
CA GLU A 47 10.26 2.51 -9.79
C GLU A 47 9.36 3.11 -8.70
N SER A 48 8.31 2.38 -8.34
CA SER A 48 7.31 2.86 -7.40
C SER A 48 7.80 2.79 -5.96
N GLY A 49 7.58 3.87 -5.21
CA GLY A 49 7.51 3.85 -3.75
C GLY A 49 6.10 3.48 -3.29
N LEU A 50 6.00 2.65 -2.26
CA LEU A 50 4.74 2.19 -1.68
C LEU A 50 4.66 2.55 -0.21
N PHE A 51 3.49 3.03 0.20
CA PHE A 51 3.02 3.04 1.58
C PHE A 51 1.76 2.17 1.69
N ASP A 52 1.69 1.28 2.68
CA ASP A 52 0.59 0.34 2.92
C ASP A 52 0.08 0.45 4.34
N LEU A 53 -1.22 0.58 4.50
CA LEU A 53 -1.93 0.51 5.77
C LEU A 53 -3.05 -0.50 5.68
N GLY A 54 -3.28 -1.30 6.73
CA GLY A 54 -4.41 -2.20 6.70
C GLY A 54 -4.71 -2.88 8.02
N VAL A 55 -5.80 -3.62 7.96
CA VAL A 55 -6.32 -4.46 9.05
C VAL A 55 -6.40 -5.87 8.54
N GLN A 56 -5.88 -6.83 9.29
CA GLN A 56 -5.95 -8.25 8.94
C GLN A 56 -6.54 -9.07 10.08
N ALA A 57 -7.44 -9.97 9.73
CA ALA A 57 -8.03 -10.95 10.63
C ALA A 57 -7.68 -12.37 10.19
N ILE A 58 -7.29 -13.22 11.15
CA ILE A 58 -7.09 -14.65 10.95
C ILE A 58 -8.23 -15.40 11.63
N ILE A 59 -8.97 -16.17 10.85
CA ILE A 59 -10.20 -16.83 11.25
C ILE A 59 -9.98 -18.33 11.29
N LYS A 60 -10.30 -18.95 12.43
CA LYS A 60 -10.20 -20.42 12.67
C LYS A 60 -8.82 -21.01 12.34
N ASN A 61 -7.74 -20.20 12.38
CA ASN A 61 -6.38 -20.60 11.98
C ASN A 61 -6.29 -21.22 10.57
N LYS A 62 -7.20 -20.85 9.67
CA LYS A 62 -7.26 -21.37 8.28
C LYS A 62 -7.40 -20.27 7.25
N TRP A 63 -8.15 -19.25 7.57
CA TRP A 63 -8.53 -18.19 6.63
C TRP A 63 -7.94 -16.87 7.08
N SER A 64 -7.56 -16.04 6.13
CA SER A 64 -7.20 -14.65 6.35
C SER A 64 -8.13 -13.74 5.57
N ALA A 65 -8.36 -12.56 6.11
CA ALA A 65 -9.08 -11.48 5.43
C ALA A 65 -8.40 -10.16 5.74
N THR A 66 -8.16 -9.34 4.73
CA THR A 66 -7.45 -8.06 4.85
C THR A 66 -8.23 -6.95 4.15
N LEU A 67 -8.41 -5.85 4.84
CA LEU A 67 -8.76 -4.56 4.26
C LEU A 67 -7.51 -3.70 4.28
N SER A 68 -7.06 -3.21 3.12
CA SER A 68 -5.86 -2.38 3.03
C SER A 68 -6.04 -1.16 2.15
N TYR A 69 -5.27 -0.13 2.45
CA TYR A 69 -5.10 1.09 1.68
C TYR A 69 -3.63 1.24 1.33
N GLN A 70 -3.34 1.36 0.05
CA GLN A 70 -1.99 1.54 -0.49
C GLN A 70 -1.92 2.86 -1.23
N SER A 71 -0.82 3.59 -1.03
CA SER A 71 -0.47 4.79 -1.79
C SER A 71 0.84 4.53 -2.49
N LEU A 72 0.85 4.68 -3.80
CA LEU A 72 2.01 4.47 -4.65
C LEU A 72 2.34 5.76 -5.39
N THR A 73 3.63 6.07 -5.43
CA THR A 73 4.19 7.09 -6.32
C THR A 73 5.10 6.38 -7.30
N MET A 74 4.87 6.52 -8.60
CA MET A 74 5.54 5.70 -9.62
C MET A 74 5.81 6.48 -10.90
N ARG A 75 6.72 5.99 -11.73
CA ARG A 75 6.90 6.50 -13.09
C ARG A 75 5.68 6.16 -13.95
N PRO A 76 5.21 7.10 -14.78
CA PRO A 76 4.12 6.83 -15.73
C PRO A 76 4.51 5.72 -16.73
N LYS A 77 3.63 4.74 -16.91
CA LYS A 77 3.83 3.60 -17.82
C LYS A 77 4.09 4.02 -19.27
N ASN A 78 3.48 5.11 -19.71
CA ASN A 78 3.54 5.65 -21.08
C ASN A 78 4.59 6.74 -21.26
N ARG A 79 5.60 6.81 -20.36
CA ARG A 79 6.70 7.77 -20.48
C ARG A 79 7.45 7.52 -21.80
N PRO A 80 7.62 8.54 -22.64
CA PRO A 80 8.41 8.42 -23.86
C PRO A 80 9.87 8.04 -23.57
N ALA A 81 10.49 7.26 -24.44
CA ALA A 81 11.88 6.80 -24.24
C ALA A 81 12.89 7.95 -24.31
N ASP A 82 12.55 9.02 -25.06
CA ASP A 82 13.36 10.24 -25.24
C ASP A 82 12.97 11.37 -24.26
N TYR A 83 12.15 11.06 -23.23
CA TYR A 83 11.76 12.04 -22.22
C TYR A 83 12.96 12.56 -21.44
N GLN A 84 13.11 13.88 -21.42
CA GLN A 84 14.10 14.60 -20.61
C GLN A 84 13.38 15.37 -19.51
N PRO A 85 13.70 15.10 -18.23
CA PRO A 85 13.09 15.82 -17.12
C PRO A 85 13.55 17.28 -17.09
N GLU A 86 12.80 18.10 -16.41
CA GLU A 86 13.25 19.45 -16.08
C GLU A 86 14.45 19.36 -15.13
N THR A 87 15.53 20.08 -15.47
CA THR A 87 16.74 20.13 -14.65
C THR A 87 17.18 21.55 -14.44
N GLY A 88 17.85 21.85 -13.33
CA GLY A 88 18.39 23.19 -13.09
C GLY A 88 19.19 23.29 -11.81
N TYR A 89 19.54 24.54 -11.49
CA TYR A 89 20.23 24.91 -10.26
C TYR A 89 19.52 26.09 -9.61
N VAL A 90 19.34 26.02 -8.30
CA VAL A 90 18.89 27.15 -7.50
C VAL A 90 19.92 27.36 -6.40
N LEU A 91 20.56 28.52 -6.34
CA LEU A 91 21.64 28.82 -5.39
C LEU A 91 22.71 27.72 -5.35
N PHE A 92 23.14 27.24 -6.54
CA PHE A 92 24.12 26.16 -6.75
C PHE A 92 23.66 24.75 -6.31
N ILE A 93 22.40 24.57 -5.90
CA ILE A 93 21.83 23.26 -5.58
C ILE A 93 21.19 22.72 -6.86
N PRO A 94 21.68 21.57 -7.40
CA PRO A 94 21.06 20.94 -8.57
C PRO A 94 19.71 20.37 -8.20
N TYR A 95 18.72 20.48 -9.09
CA TYR A 95 17.44 19.80 -8.98
C TYR A 95 17.09 19.11 -10.30
N THR A 96 16.35 18.04 -10.17
CA THR A 96 15.74 17.33 -11.31
C THR A 96 14.27 17.07 -10.95
N TYR A 97 13.37 17.57 -11.77
CA TYR A 97 11.94 17.34 -11.59
C TYR A 97 11.45 16.29 -12.58
N GLU A 98 11.23 15.08 -12.09
CA GLU A 98 10.61 14.00 -12.86
C GLU A 98 9.10 14.00 -12.67
N VAL A 99 8.39 13.68 -13.75
CA VAL A 99 6.93 13.55 -13.68
C VAL A 99 6.60 12.19 -13.05
N GLU A 100 5.84 12.25 -11.96
CA GLU A 100 5.36 11.09 -11.23
C GLU A 100 3.86 10.93 -11.39
N ALA A 101 3.39 9.70 -11.41
CA ALA A 101 1.99 9.32 -11.31
C ALA A 101 1.70 8.81 -9.89
N ASN A 102 0.66 9.33 -9.28
CA ASN A 102 0.19 8.86 -7.98
C ASN A 102 -0.96 7.88 -8.18
N MET A 103 -0.98 6.83 -7.37
CA MET A 103 -2.06 5.85 -7.36
C MET A 103 -2.42 5.48 -5.94
N THR A 104 -3.71 5.41 -5.65
CA THR A 104 -4.26 4.88 -4.41
C THR A 104 -5.06 3.63 -4.69
N ILE A 105 -4.88 2.60 -3.87
CA ILE A 105 -5.55 1.31 -4.00
C ILE A 105 -6.19 0.98 -2.66
N THR A 106 -7.50 0.86 -2.62
CA THR A 106 -8.23 0.30 -1.48
C THR A 106 -8.65 -1.11 -1.85
N SER A 107 -8.23 -2.12 -1.10
CA SER A 107 -8.51 -3.51 -1.42
C SER A 107 -9.12 -4.28 -0.25
N LEU A 108 -10.03 -5.18 -0.60
CA LEU A 108 -10.57 -6.21 0.29
C LEU A 108 -10.15 -7.56 -0.27
N THR A 109 -9.29 -8.26 0.48
CA THR A 109 -8.74 -9.56 0.09
C THR A 109 -9.07 -10.62 1.13
N ALA A 110 -9.18 -11.86 0.68
CA ALA A 110 -9.35 -13.02 1.52
C ALA A 110 -8.53 -14.19 0.96
N GLY A 111 -8.14 -15.11 1.85
CA GLY A 111 -7.32 -16.22 1.42
C GLY A 111 -6.97 -17.21 2.52
N ARG A 112 -5.80 -17.80 2.41
CA ARG A 112 -5.36 -18.88 3.29
C ARG A 112 -4.28 -18.42 4.26
N TYR A 113 -4.36 -18.93 5.47
CA TYR A 113 -3.37 -18.80 6.53
C TYR A 113 -2.60 -20.11 6.67
N PHE A 114 -1.29 -20.03 6.79
CA PHE A 114 -0.38 -21.15 6.98
C PHE A 114 0.48 -20.90 8.23
N LYS A 115 0.35 -21.74 9.24
CA LYS A 115 1.22 -21.70 10.43
C LYS A 115 2.55 -22.37 10.07
N LEU A 116 3.63 -21.60 10.03
CA LEU A 116 4.98 -22.10 9.72
C LEU A 116 5.79 -22.41 10.97
N GLY A 117 5.46 -21.78 12.09
CA GLY A 117 6.15 -21.97 13.35
C GLY A 117 5.35 -21.46 14.53
N LYS A 118 5.98 -21.37 15.70
CA LYS A 118 5.34 -20.91 16.93
C LYS A 118 4.85 -19.46 16.80
N ASN A 119 5.68 -18.61 16.22
CA ASN A 119 5.43 -17.17 16.07
C ASN A 119 5.49 -16.72 14.61
N THR A 120 5.62 -17.64 13.65
CA THR A 120 5.78 -17.35 12.23
C THR A 120 4.61 -17.94 11.45
N TRP A 121 4.07 -17.16 10.52
CA TRP A 121 3.00 -17.60 9.64
C TRP A 121 3.07 -16.91 8.29
N ALA A 122 2.50 -17.55 7.29
CA ALA A 122 2.30 -16.97 5.98
C ALA A 122 0.81 -16.79 5.66
N THR A 123 0.48 -15.85 4.80
CA THR A 123 -0.85 -15.69 4.21
C THR A 123 -0.74 -15.51 2.71
N THR A 124 -1.70 -16.06 1.97
CA THR A 124 -1.89 -15.81 0.54
C THR A 124 -3.34 -15.38 0.33
N GLU A 125 -3.54 -14.23 -0.29
CA GLU A 125 -4.85 -13.62 -0.42
C GLU A 125 -5.08 -13.09 -1.84
N GLY A 126 -6.35 -13.11 -2.25
CA GLY A 126 -6.82 -12.48 -3.47
C GLY A 126 -8.17 -11.81 -3.23
N GLY A 127 -8.49 -10.78 -3.99
CA GLY A 127 -9.74 -10.05 -3.81
C GLY A 127 -9.91 -8.90 -4.78
N LEU A 128 -10.85 -8.03 -4.45
CA LEU A 128 -11.20 -6.88 -5.27
C LEU A 128 -10.53 -5.61 -4.71
N SER A 129 -10.27 -4.69 -5.62
CA SER A 129 -9.74 -3.38 -5.29
C SER A 129 -10.46 -2.26 -6.03
N TYR A 130 -10.54 -1.12 -5.37
CA TYR A 130 -10.86 0.16 -5.99
C TYR A 130 -9.56 0.94 -6.13
N VAL A 131 -9.29 1.37 -7.35
CA VAL A 131 -8.05 2.07 -7.72
C VAL A 131 -8.40 3.46 -8.20
N SER A 132 -7.72 4.47 -7.68
CA SER A 132 -7.76 5.84 -8.20
C SER A 132 -6.33 6.28 -8.46
N GLY A 133 -6.04 6.76 -9.65
CA GLY A 133 -4.67 7.11 -10.01
C GLY A 133 -4.58 8.06 -11.19
N ASP A 134 -3.40 8.65 -11.35
CA ASP A 134 -3.10 9.61 -12.39
C ASP A 134 -2.72 8.88 -13.69
N LYS A 135 -3.43 9.20 -14.76
CA LYS A 135 -2.98 8.94 -16.12
C LYS A 135 -2.24 10.18 -16.63
N VAL A 136 -0.96 10.03 -16.87
CA VAL A 136 -0.12 11.11 -17.39
C VAL A 136 -0.12 11.03 -18.91
N ASN A 137 -0.47 12.15 -19.57
CA ASN A 137 -0.33 12.30 -21.01
C ASN A 137 0.88 13.19 -21.29
N PHE A 138 1.66 12.83 -22.32
CA PHE A 138 2.87 13.54 -22.73
C PHE A 138 2.65 14.15 -24.11
N GLU A 139 2.83 15.47 -24.22
CA GLU A 139 2.79 16.21 -25.49
C GLU A 139 4.17 16.79 -25.73
N ARG A 140 4.74 16.53 -26.90
CA ARG A 140 6.08 17.02 -27.24
C ARG A 140 6.07 18.54 -27.34
N THR A 141 7.08 19.17 -26.74
CA THR A 141 7.27 20.62 -26.78
C THR A 141 8.74 20.95 -27.07
N GLU A 142 9.03 22.20 -27.39
CA GLU A 142 10.39 22.67 -27.57
C GLU A 142 11.09 22.86 -26.21
N VAL A 143 12.34 22.46 -26.15
CA VAL A 143 13.18 22.63 -24.96
C VAL A 143 13.58 24.11 -24.87
N THR A 144 13.24 24.75 -23.79
CA THR A 144 13.64 26.13 -23.50
C THR A 144 14.66 26.13 -22.36
N SER A 145 15.77 26.82 -22.54
CA SER A 145 16.75 27.02 -21.48
C SER A 145 16.76 28.48 -21.04
N GLY A 146 16.70 28.71 -19.74
CA GLY A 146 16.80 30.04 -19.14
C GLY A 146 18.02 30.11 -18.21
N ASN A 147 18.82 31.14 -18.36
CA ASN A 147 19.95 31.41 -17.48
C ASN A 147 19.79 32.74 -16.79
N ILE A 148 19.80 32.74 -15.46
CA ILE A 148 19.92 33.89 -14.59
C ILE A 148 21.15 33.67 -13.73
N ILE A 149 21.85 34.73 -13.31
CA ILE A 149 23.14 34.64 -12.58
C ILE A 149 23.16 33.66 -11.42
N ILE A 150 22.02 33.41 -10.77
CA ILE A 150 21.88 32.56 -9.60
C ILE A 150 20.97 31.31 -9.82
N ALA A 151 20.42 31.18 -11.02
CA ALA A 151 19.55 30.06 -11.38
C ALA A 151 19.67 29.76 -12.88
N ALA A 152 19.78 28.50 -13.23
CA ALA A 152 19.66 28.01 -14.60
C ALA A 152 18.68 26.87 -14.62
N SER A 153 17.82 26.82 -15.61
CA SER A 153 16.87 25.74 -15.80
C SER A 153 16.75 25.36 -17.27
N THR A 154 16.57 24.07 -17.50
CA THR A 154 16.20 23.53 -18.80
C THR A 154 14.83 22.89 -18.65
N THR A 155 13.86 23.33 -19.41
CA THR A 155 12.51 22.77 -19.39
C THR A 155 12.49 21.36 -19.98
N SER A 156 11.51 20.57 -19.59
CA SER A 156 11.28 19.25 -20.20
C SER A 156 10.96 19.40 -21.69
N ASN A 157 11.37 18.39 -22.49
CA ASN A 157 10.99 18.27 -23.90
C ASN A 157 9.55 17.78 -24.10
N TYR A 158 8.81 17.57 -23.02
CA TYR A 158 7.39 17.22 -23.03
C TYR A 158 6.62 18.05 -22.02
N GLN A 159 5.48 18.59 -22.46
CA GLN A 159 4.45 19.10 -21.59
C GLN A 159 3.63 17.91 -21.08
N THR A 160 3.30 17.91 -19.79
CA THR A 160 2.58 16.81 -19.16
C THR A 160 1.24 17.27 -18.60
N THR A 161 0.21 16.48 -18.85
CA THR A 161 -1.13 16.68 -18.29
C THR A 161 -1.52 15.46 -17.49
N LYS A 162 -1.96 15.64 -16.24
CA LYS A 162 -2.43 14.57 -15.37
C LYS A 162 -3.95 14.52 -15.35
N GLU A 163 -4.51 13.36 -15.62
CA GLU A 163 -5.94 13.09 -15.55
C GLU A 163 -6.17 11.98 -14.50
N THR A 164 -6.89 12.29 -13.43
CA THR A 164 -7.21 11.29 -12.41
C THR A 164 -8.32 10.38 -12.91
N LYS A 165 -8.06 9.07 -12.93
CA LYS A 165 -9.00 8.01 -13.32
C LYS A 165 -9.26 7.05 -12.18
N SER A 166 -10.44 6.45 -12.19
CA SER A 166 -10.80 5.39 -11.24
C SER A 166 -11.09 4.09 -11.98
N SER A 167 -10.77 2.97 -11.35
CA SER A 167 -10.94 1.63 -11.88
C SER A 167 -11.21 0.63 -10.77
N VAL A 168 -11.87 -0.47 -11.12
CA VAL A 168 -11.91 -1.67 -10.28
C VAL A 168 -10.79 -2.59 -10.73
N GLY A 169 -10.15 -3.25 -9.79
CA GLY A 169 -9.03 -4.17 -10.05
C GLY A 169 -9.12 -5.44 -9.22
N VAL A 170 -8.17 -6.33 -9.49
CA VAL A 170 -7.94 -7.54 -8.71
C VAL A 170 -6.64 -7.37 -7.94
N ALA A 171 -6.71 -7.49 -6.62
CA ALA A 171 -5.55 -7.44 -5.74
C ALA A 171 -5.16 -8.86 -5.32
N MET A 172 -3.86 -9.15 -5.33
CA MET A 172 -3.28 -10.38 -4.79
C MET A 172 -2.10 -10.02 -3.90
N ARG A 173 -1.92 -10.78 -2.81
CA ARG A 173 -0.80 -10.60 -1.90
C ARG A 173 -0.37 -11.93 -1.29
N ALA A 174 0.91 -12.04 -0.98
CA ALA A 174 1.47 -13.14 -0.20
C ALA A 174 2.43 -12.55 0.82
N ASP A 175 2.20 -12.87 2.09
CA ASP A 175 2.93 -12.28 3.21
C ASP A 175 3.54 -13.36 4.09
N LEU A 176 4.77 -13.13 4.56
CA LEU A 176 5.42 -13.86 5.63
C LEU A 176 5.49 -12.95 6.86
N ASN A 177 4.98 -13.40 7.97
CA ASN A 177 4.86 -12.62 9.19
C ASN A 177 5.53 -13.32 10.37
N TRP A 178 6.14 -12.53 11.25
CA TRP A 178 6.80 -12.98 12.46
C TRP A 178 6.41 -12.10 13.66
N GLY A 179 5.75 -12.70 14.65
CA GLY A 179 5.38 -12.05 15.91
C GLY A 179 6.49 -12.18 16.93
N PHE A 180 7.29 -11.17 17.17
CA PHE A 180 8.34 -11.18 18.18
C PHE A 180 7.80 -10.84 19.58
N ALA A 181 6.66 -10.17 19.69
CA ALA A 181 5.93 -9.94 20.92
C ALA A 181 4.48 -10.44 20.81
N SER A 182 3.74 -10.45 21.92
CA SER A 182 2.33 -10.87 21.93
C SER A 182 1.41 -9.94 21.16
N PHE A 183 1.84 -8.69 20.96
CA PHE A 183 1.08 -7.61 20.33
C PHE A 183 1.83 -6.93 19.19
N MET A 184 3.09 -7.31 18.90
CA MET A 184 3.91 -6.72 17.83
C MET A 184 4.59 -7.77 16.98
N GLY A 185 4.77 -7.47 15.72
CA GLY A 185 5.46 -8.32 14.75
C GLY A 185 5.98 -7.53 13.55
N LEU A 186 6.73 -8.22 12.73
CA LEU A 186 7.20 -7.76 11.43
C LEU A 186 6.66 -8.68 10.35
N GLY A 187 6.45 -8.15 9.18
CA GLY A 187 6.09 -8.90 8.00
C GLY A 187 6.84 -8.43 6.78
N CYS A 188 6.99 -9.32 5.82
CA CYS A 188 7.40 -8.97 4.47
C CYS A 188 6.48 -9.70 3.49
N GLY A 189 6.31 -9.15 2.30
CA GLY A 189 5.42 -9.76 1.34
C GLY A 189 5.54 -9.17 -0.05
N VAL A 190 4.93 -9.86 -0.98
CA VAL A 190 4.75 -9.42 -2.36
C VAL A 190 3.29 -9.08 -2.60
N PHE A 191 3.05 -8.13 -3.45
CA PHE A 191 1.71 -7.73 -3.85
C PHE A 191 1.63 -7.47 -5.35
N THR A 192 0.45 -7.59 -5.89
CA THR A 192 0.12 -7.13 -7.24
C THR A 192 -1.31 -6.60 -7.28
N ASN A 193 -1.55 -5.67 -8.17
CA ASN A 193 -2.88 -5.16 -8.47
C ASN A 193 -3.06 -5.09 -9.98
N ILE A 194 -4.00 -5.84 -10.50
CA ILE A 194 -4.32 -5.88 -11.93
C ILE A 194 -5.51 -4.96 -12.15
N ASN A 195 -5.29 -3.85 -12.85
CA ASN A 195 -6.31 -2.84 -13.13
C ASN A 195 -6.05 -2.14 -14.49
N SER A 196 -7.00 -1.32 -14.95
CA SER A 196 -6.93 -0.67 -16.26
C SER A 196 -6.06 0.60 -16.28
N ILE A 197 -5.64 1.14 -15.12
CA ILE A 197 -4.81 2.34 -15.06
C ILE A 197 -3.34 1.95 -15.19
N GLN A 198 -2.82 1.22 -14.22
CA GLN A 198 -1.45 0.72 -14.19
C GLN A 198 -1.37 -0.44 -13.19
N SER A 199 -0.81 -1.57 -13.61
CA SER A 199 -0.78 -2.79 -12.79
C SER A 199 0.56 -2.95 -12.08
N PRO A 200 0.71 -2.46 -10.83
CA PRO A 200 1.94 -2.59 -10.08
C PRO A 200 2.12 -4.01 -9.55
N ILE A 201 3.37 -4.46 -9.51
CA ILE A 201 3.85 -5.61 -8.77
C ILE A 201 4.97 -5.13 -7.88
N GLY A 202 5.00 -5.54 -6.61
CA GLY A 202 6.03 -5.05 -5.71
C GLY A 202 6.24 -5.93 -4.48
N PHE A 203 7.20 -5.47 -3.69
CA PHE A 203 7.60 -6.04 -2.41
C PHE A 203 7.38 -5.00 -1.31
N GLN A 204 7.00 -5.46 -0.12
CA GLN A 204 6.80 -4.60 1.04
C GLN A 204 7.34 -5.21 2.32
N VAL A 205 7.73 -4.35 3.26
CA VAL A 205 8.03 -4.69 4.64
C VAL A 205 7.02 -3.93 5.52
N LYS A 206 6.50 -4.58 6.56
CA LYS A 206 5.46 -4.01 7.40
C LYS A 206 5.67 -4.28 8.88
N LEU A 207 5.33 -3.30 9.69
CA LEU A 207 5.13 -3.44 11.12
C LEU A 207 3.70 -3.89 11.38
N ILE A 208 3.54 -4.82 12.30
CA ILE A 208 2.27 -5.42 12.67
C ILE A 208 2.01 -5.14 14.14
N VAL A 209 0.81 -4.64 14.47
CA VAL A 209 0.41 -4.33 15.85
C VAL A 209 -0.99 -4.87 16.11
N GLY A 210 -1.14 -5.71 17.14
CA GLY A 210 -2.43 -6.28 17.52
C GLY A 210 -2.32 -7.63 18.19
N LYS A 211 -3.42 -8.39 18.23
CA LYS A 211 -3.47 -9.70 18.89
C LYS A 211 -2.80 -10.77 18.03
N MET A 212 -1.58 -11.19 18.39
CA MET A 212 -0.79 -12.20 17.65
C MET A 212 -1.10 -13.64 18.04
N GLY A 213 -1.81 -13.87 19.16
CA GLY A 213 -2.15 -15.21 19.64
C GLY A 213 -0.91 -16.04 20.04
N ARG A 214 -0.27 -15.70 21.16
CA ARG A 214 0.72 -16.60 21.76
C ARG A 214 0.03 -17.85 22.28
N GLU A 215 0.46 -19.03 21.86
CA GLU A 215 0.13 -20.26 22.57
C GLU A 215 0.62 -20.13 24.02
N LYS A 216 -0.30 -20.18 25.00
CA LYS A 216 0.08 -20.30 26.40
C LYS A 216 0.96 -21.55 26.50
N LYS A 217 2.17 -21.44 27.06
CA LYS A 217 2.92 -22.58 27.52
C LYS A 217 1.99 -23.29 28.53
N ASN A 218 1.48 -24.47 28.20
CA ASN A 218 0.92 -25.33 29.20
C ASN A 218 2.05 -25.57 30.20
N LYS A 219 1.95 -24.94 31.38
CA LYS A 219 2.71 -25.40 32.54
C LYS A 219 2.19 -26.82 32.77
N HIS A 220 2.95 -27.81 32.36
CA HIS A 220 2.78 -29.14 32.90
C HIS A 220 2.79 -28.98 34.42
N LYS A 221 1.62 -29.12 35.04
CA LYS A 221 1.53 -29.50 36.44
C LYS A 221 2.24 -30.83 36.53
N THR A 222 3.48 -30.80 36.97
CA THR A 222 4.11 -31.93 37.60
C THR A 222 3.39 -32.02 38.95
N GLU A 223 2.25 -32.71 38.97
CA GLU A 223 1.71 -33.24 40.22
C GLU A 223 2.68 -34.34 40.62
N GLY A 224 3.39 -34.09 41.72
CA GLY A 224 4.31 -35.03 42.33
C GLY A 224 3.63 -36.30 42.76
N LEU A 225 4.35 -37.37 42.57
CA LEU A 225 4.28 -38.60 43.35
C LEU A 225 4.88 -38.36 44.72
#